data_2f9a62204a25c26837abc36f73bc33da
#
_entry.id   2f9a62204a25c26837abc36f73bc33da
#
_cell.length_a   1.000
_cell.length_b   1.000
_cell.length_c   1.000
_cell.angle_alpha   90.00
_cell.angle_beta   90.00
_cell.angle_gamma   90.00
#
_symmetry.space_group_name_H-M   'P 1'
#
loop_
_entity.id
_entity.type
_entity.pdbx_description
1 polymer ?
#
loop_
_entity_poly.entity_id
_entity_poly.type
_entity_poly.pdbx_seq_one_letter_code
_entity_poly.pdbx_strand_id
1 'polypeptide(L)'
;SDSAEYEQTRVLRETFLDQDNPDAGFDFTKYELSAGWSRVTVNRGLFPTAGSRQTLNLTATTPNSDLKYFKLNYDSRFYWPISNDHRWVFSTRAALGYGNGYGSTNGYDQVLPFQEYFRITEMELRGFDRNTILPRAIARIPQSIPGTPLPDGSTTGNIGGSSEFDVLVPQGRIGGNAKAVAGMELIVPTPFLDEENTSSVRTSFFVDAANVWDTEFNVDRYQNLAADERAKLDDYSDPMRFRVSTGLSLQWISPM
;
A
#
# COMPACT_ATOMS: atom_id res chain seq x y z
N SER A 1 4.02 12.75 0.55
CA SER A 1 3.71 12.02 -0.69
C SER A 1 3.44 12.98 -1.84
N ASP A 2 2.86 14.12 -1.57
CA ASP A 2 2.50 15.10 -2.59
C ASP A 2 3.72 15.64 -3.34
N SER A 3 4.81 15.89 -2.64
CA SER A 3 6.04 16.32 -3.30
C SER A 3 6.66 15.19 -4.13
N ALA A 4 6.62 13.95 -3.67
CA ALA A 4 7.13 12.82 -4.44
C ALA A 4 6.20 12.50 -5.62
N GLU A 5 4.88 12.51 -5.43
CA GLU A 5 3.90 12.33 -6.48
C GLU A 5 3.87 13.53 -7.45
N TYR A 6 3.95 14.75 -6.92
CA TYR A 6 4.07 15.97 -7.74
C TYR A 6 5.41 15.98 -8.50
N GLU A 7 6.52 15.67 -7.83
CA GLU A 7 7.83 15.55 -8.48
C GLU A 7 7.85 14.40 -9.49
N GLN A 8 7.28 13.24 -9.18
CA GLN A 8 7.11 12.16 -10.17
C GLN A 8 6.23 12.58 -11.33
N THR A 9 5.08 13.19 -11.07
CA THR A 9 4.20 13.65 -12.14
C THR A 9 4.87 14.76 -12.95
N ARG A 10 5.62 15.65 -12.30
CA ARG A 10 6.40 16.69 -12.96
C ARG A 10 7.53 16.10 -13.79
N VAL A 11 8.31 15.19 -13.20
CA VAL A 11 9.41 14.49 -13.92
C VAL A 11 8.86 13.66 -15.07
N LEU A 12 7.75 12.94 -14.88
CA LEU A 12 7.08 12.23 -15.95
C LEU A 12 6.59 13.19 -17.04
N ARG A 13 6.01 14.31 -16.66
CA ARG A 13 5.57 15.33 -17.62
C ARG A 13 6.73 15.97 -18.37
N GLU A 14 7.79 16.38 -17.67
CA GLU A 14 8.94 17.05 -18.27
C GLU A 14 9.82 16.10 -19.07
N THR A 15 9.85 14.81 -18.69
CA THR A 15 10.72 13.81 -19.32
C THR A 15 10.04 13.06 -20.47
N PHE A 16 8.73 12.83 -20.37
CA PHE A 16 8.00 11.92 -21.26
C PHE A 16 6.81 12.56 -22.01
N LEU A 17 6.41 13.79 -21.65
CA LEU A 17 5.49 14.52 -22.50
C LEU A 17 6.24 15.03 -23.73
N ASP A 18 5.73 14.65 -24.88
CA ASP A 18 6.08 15.30 -26.13
C ASP A 18 5.67 16.78 -26.02
N GLN A 19 6.65 17.69 -26.02
CA GLN A 19 6.40 19.13 -25.92
C GLN A 19 5.59 19.65 -27.10
N ASP A 20 5.62 18.94 -28.21
CA ASP A 20 4.88 19.28 -29.43
C ASP A 20 3.44 18.73 -29.42
N ASN A 21 3.14 17.76 -28.55
CA ASN A 21 1.81 17.17 -28.41
C ASN A 21 1.45 16.90 -26.92
N PRO A 22 0.96 17.90 -26.19
CA PRO A 22 0.63 17.76 -24.74
C PRO A 22 -0.52 16.79 -24.46
N ASP A 23 -1.27 16.38 -25.45
CA ASP A 23 -2.34 15.36 -25.33
C ASP A 23 -1.82 13.93 -25.61
N ALA A 24 -0.57 13.77 -26.05
CA ALA A 24 0.07 12.47 -26.13
C ALA A 24 0.25 11.89 -24.72
N GLY A 25 -0.14 10.65 -24.55
CA GLY A 25 0.08 9.94 -23.28
C GLY A 25 1.57 9.80 -22.94
N PHE A 26 1.87 9.51 -21.67
CA PHE A 26 3.24 9.22 -21.25
C PHE A 26 3.74 7.94 -21.93
N ASP A 27 4.84 8.03 -22.67
CA ASP A 27 5.55 6.88 -23.20
C ASP A 27 6.84 6.66 -22.40
N PHE A 28 6.97 5.50 -21.79
CA PHE A 28 8.18 5.11 -21.06
C PHE A 28 8.48 3.63 -21.26
N THR A 29 9.75 3.30 -21.32
CA THR A 29 10.22 1.93 -21.48
C THR A 29 10.75 1.40 -20.15
N LYS A 30 10.21 0.25 -19.73
CA LYS A 30 10.59 -0.43 -18.50
C LYS A 30 11.08 -1.85 -18.80
N TYR A 31 12.30 -2.15 -18.42
CA TYR A 31 12.85 -3.51 -18.41
C TYR A 31 12.94 -4.01 -16.98
N GLU A 32 12.21 -5.06 -16.67
CA GLU A 32 12.07 -5.58 -15.32
C GLU A 32 12.65 -6.99 -15.21
N LEU A 33 13.43 -7.21 -14.16
CA LEU A 33 13.95 -8.51 -13.76
C LEU A 33 13.29 -8.92 -12.46
N SER A 34 12.83 -10.17 -12.40
CA SER A 34 12.22 -10.73 -11.19
C SER A 34 12.92 -12.02 -10.81
N ALA A 35 13.17 -12.20 -9.52
CA ALA A 35 13.67 -13.41 -8.92
C ALA A 35 12.77 -13.83 -7.77
N GLY A 36 12.41 -15.10 -7.71
CA GLY A 36 11.54 -15.63 -6.68
C GLY A 36 12.13 -16.87 -6.01
N TRP A 37 11.91 -16.98 -4.71
CA TRP A 37 12.18 -18.16 -3.92
C TRP A 37 10.90 -18.59 -3.20
N SER A 38 10.60 -19.88 -3.22
CA SER A 38 9.45 -20.43 -2.52
C SER A 38 9.82 -21.72 -1.81
N ARG A 39 9.31 -21.87 -0.59
CA ARG A 39 9.40 -23.09 0.20
C ARG A 39 8.03 -23.49 0.71
N VAL A 40 7.60 -24.70 0.38
CA VAL A 40 6.31 -25.24 0.77
C VAL A 40 6.53 -26.59 1.45
N THR A 41 6.19 -26.67 2.73
CA THR A 41 6.33 -27.88 3.56
C THR A 41 5.00 -28.27 4.22
N VAL A 42 3.88 -27.70 3.76
CA VAL A 42 2.56 -28.00 4.31
C VAL A 42 2.15 -29.45 4.04
N ASN A 43 1.48 -30.07 5.00
CA ASN A 43 1.07 -31.47 4.93
C ASN A 43 -0.07 -31.73 3.93
N ARG A 44 -0.84 -30.72 3.53
CA ARG A 44 -1.91 -30.82 2.53
C ARG A 44 -2.18 -29.48 1.86
N GLY A 45 -2.69 -29.51 0.62
CA GLY A 45 -2.93 -28.31 -0.17
C GLY A 45 -4.12 -27.49 0.30
N LEU A 46 -5.19 -28.17 0.71
CA LEU A 46 -6.39 -27.55 1.28
C LEU A 46 -6.37 -27.70 2.79
N PHE A 47 -6.70 -26.64 3.50
CA PHE A 47 -6.74 -26.57 4.94
C PHE A 47 -5.52 -27.19 5.65
N PRO A 48 -4.31 -26.69 5.41
CA PRO A 48 -3.12 -27.19 6.07
C PRO A 48 -3.26 -27.16 7.58
N THR A 49 -2.69 -28.17 8.24
CA THR A 49 -2.66 -28.28 9.71
C THR A 49 -1.24 -28.32 10.27
N ALA A 50 -0.25 -28.55 9.42
CA ALA A 50 1.16 -28.58 9.82
C ALA A 50 2.06 -28.09 8.68
N GLY A 51 3.21 -27.55 9.03
CA GLY A 51 4.22 -27.10 8.08
C GLY A 51 4.17 -25.61 7.78
N SER A 52 4.81 -25.20 6.69
CA SER A 52 4.91 -23.79 6.34
C SER A 52 4.84 -23.57 4.83
N ARG A 53 4.42 -22.37 4.46
CA ARG A 53 4.58 -21.82 3.12
C ARG A 53 5.27 -20.47 3.25
N GLN A 54 6.36 -20.30 2.50
CA GLN A 54 7.13 -19.06 2.47
C GLN A 54 7.44 -18.71 1.02
N THR A 55 7.34 -17.44 0.68
CA THR A 55 7.63 -16.94 -0.66
C THR A 55 8.36 -15.60 -0.51
N LEU A 56 9.46 -15.46 -1.23
CA LEU A 56 10.23 -14.23 -1.34
C LEU A 56 10.33 -13.87 -2.82
N ASN A 57 9.94 -12.67 -3.17
CA ASN A 57 10.04 -12.14 -4.53
C ASN A 57 10.80 -10.83 -4.52
N LEU A 58 11.79 -10.74 -5.38
CA LEU A 58 12.54 -9.52 -5.67
C LEU A 58 12.25 -9.13 -7.13
N THR A 59 11.84 -7.90 -7.32
CA THR A 59 11.66 -7.29 -8.64
C THR A 59 12.51 -6.04 -8.70
N ALA A 60 13.25 -5.85 -9.77
CA ALA A 60 14.04 -4.64 -10.00
C ALA A 60 14.03 -4.29 -11.48
N THR A 61 13.95 -3.02 -11.78
CA THR A 61 14.14 -2.54 -13.16
C THR A 61 15.64 -2.49 -13.50
N THR A 62 15.97 -2.53 -14.77
CA THR A 62 17.37 -2.38 -15.20
C THR A 62 17.78 -0.90 -15.22
N PRO A 63 19.09 -0.59 -15.12
CA PRO A 63 19.59 0.80 -15.19
C PRO A 63 19.23 1.54 -16.49
N ASN A 64 18.93 0.81 -17.56
CA ASN A 64 18.54 1.38 -18.87
C ASN A 64 17.04 1.67 -18.95
N SER A 65 16.27 1.40 -17.90
CA SER A 65 14.87 1.74 -17.81
C SER A 65 14.67 3.22 -17.51
N ASP A 66 13.58 3.79 -17.99
CA ASP A 66 13.19 5.16 -17.67
C ASP A 66 12.76 5.29 -16.21
N LEU A 67 12.07 4.27 -15.70
CA LEU A 67 11.72 4.13 -14.29
C LEU A 67 12.67 3.16 -13.61
N LYS A 68 13.36 3.61 -12.56
CA LYS A 68 14.37 2.84 -11.83
C LYS A 68 13.91 2.59 -10.40
N TYR A 69 13.48 1.37 -10.12
CA TYR A 69 13.03 0.97 -8.79
C TYR A 69 13.28 -0.51 -8.51
N PHE A 70 13.18 -0.87 -7.26
CA PHE A 70 13.14 -2.26 -6.83
C PHE A 70 12.00 -2.50 -5.84
N LYS A 71 11.53 -3.73 -5.76
CA LYS A 71 10.50 -4.20 -4.81
C LYS A 71 10.90 -5.53 -4.23
N LEU A 72 10.77 -5.65 -2.92
CA LEU A 72 10.95 -6.89 -2.17
C LEU A 72 9.62 -7.25 -1.51
N ASN A 73 9.15 -8.47 -1.72
CA ASN A 73 7.96 -9.02 -1.10
C ASN A 73 8.32 -10.32 -0.39
N TYR A 74 7.94 -10.43 0.86
CA TYR A 74 8.04 -11.68 1.62
C TYR A 74 6.69 -12.02 2.20
N ASP A 75 6.21 -13.24 1.92
CA ASP A 75 4.98 -13.80 2.46
C ASP A 75 5.30 -15.10 3.17
N SER A 76 4.75 -15.28 4.35
CA SER A 76 4.91 -16.51 5.12
C SER A 76 3.62 -16.91 5.82
N ARG A 77 3.42 -18.21 5.94
CA ARG A 77 2.36 -18.79 6.75
C ARG A 77 2.88 -20.08 7.36
N PHE A 78 2.69 -20.24 8.67
CA PHE A 78 3.08 -21.40 9.44
C PHE A 78 1.86 -22.03 10.10
N TYR A 79 1.90 -23.33 10.27
CA TYR A 79 0.85 -24.11 10.90
C TYR A 79 1.48 -25.09 11.90
N TRP A 80 1.02 -25.02 13.14
CA TRP A 80 1.44 -25.90 14.23
C TRP A 80 0.22 -26.60 14.81
N PRO A 81 0.12 -27.95 14.65
CA PRO A 81 -0.92 -28.70 15.32
C PRO A 81 -0.70 -28.63 16.84
N ILE A 82 -1.72 -28.26 17.58
CA ILE A 82 -1.71 -28.24 19.05
C ILE A 82 -2.17 -29.58 19.59
N SER A 83 -3.09 -30.24 18.88
CA SER A 83 -3.63 -31.55 19.25
C SER A 83 -3.08 -32.64 18.33
N ASN A 84 -2.99 -33.87 18.85
CA ASN A 84 -2.50 -35.03 18.10
C ASN A 84 -3.41 -35.42 16.92
N ASP A 85 -4.69 -35.12 17.01
CA ASP A 85 -5.69 -35.33 15.96
C ASP A 85 -5.69 -34.23 14.89
N HIS A 86 -4.81 -33.22 15.02
CA HIS A 86 -4.69 -32.08 14.12
C HIS A 86 -5.99 -31.25 13.97
N ARG A 87 -6.91 -31.34 14.92
CA ARG A 87 -8.18 -30.56 14.91
C ARG A 87 -8.00 -29.15 15.49
N TRP A 88 -7.03 -28.99 16.40
CA TRP A 88 -6.62 -27.71 16.93
C TRP A 88 -5.29 -27.30 16.32
N VAL A 89 -5.27 -26.21 15.58
CA VAL A 89 -4.08 -25.76 14.90
C VAL A 89 -3.86 -24.28 15.19
N PHE A 90 -2.68 -23.96 15.63
CA PHE A 90 -2.23 -22.56 15.67
C PHE A 90 -1.59 -22.21 14.34
N SER A 91 -1.96 -21.09 13.77
CA SER A 91 -1.30 -20.60 12.55
C SER A 91 -0.89 -19.16 12.70
N THR A 92 0.24 -18.83 12.09
CA THR A 92 0.68 -17.43 11.93
C THR A 92 0.89 -17.11 10.48
N ARG A 93 0.70 -15.84 10.15
CA ARG A 93 1.04 -15.29 8.83
C ARG A 93 1.79 -13.98 8.99
N ALA A 94 2.69 -13.72 8.06
CA ALA A 94 3.30 -12.42 7.92
C ALA A 94 3.47 -12.11 6.44
N ALA A 95 3.21 -10.85 6.07
CA ALA A 95 3.53 -10.32 4.75
C ALA A 95 4.28 -9.00 4.92
N LEU A 96 5.45 -8.92 4.33
CA LEU A 96 6.32 -7.74 4.36
C LEU A 96 6.58 -7.29 2.93
N GLY A 97 6.52 -6.00 2.71
CA GLY A 97 6.82 -5.40 1.42
C GLY A 97 7.65 -4.14 1.62
N TYR A 98 8.66 -3.98 0.80
CA TYR A 98 9.44 -2.75 0.71
C TYR A 98 9.87 -2.52 -0.73
N GLY A 99 9.78 -1.29 -1.18
CA GLY A 99 10.28 -0.88 -2.48
C GLY A 99 10.72 0.57 -2.45
N ASN A 100 11.69 0.90 -3.30
CA ASN A 100 12.12 2.26 -3.47
C ASN A 100 12.71 2.48 -4.86
N GLY A 101 12.82 3.74 -5.26
CA GLY A 101 13.57 4.13 -6.43
C GLY A 101 15.07 4.02 -6.21
N TYR A 102 15.84 3.98 -7.29
CA TYR A 102 17.29 4.04 -7.24
C TYR A 102 17.85 4.84 -8.43
N GLY A 103 18.98 5.51 -8.18
CA GLY A 103 19.60 6.37 -9.17
C GLY A 103 18.79 7.63 -9.46
N SER A 104 19.20 8.35 -10.47
CA SER A 104 18.56 9.59 -10.91
C SER A 104 18.32 9.58 -12.42
N THR A 105 17.32 10.34 -12.85
CA THR A 105 17.05 10.61 -14.27
C THR A 105 16.84 12.11 -14.42
N ASN A 106 17.57 12.73 -15.35
CA ASN A 106 17.52 14.19 -15.58
C ASN A 106 17.76 15.04 -14.31
N GLY A 107 18.62 14.54 -13.38
CA GLY A 107 18.95 15.25 -12.14
C GLY A 107 17.96 15.09 -10.99
N TYR A 108 16.92 14.27 -11.16
CA TYR A 108 15.93 13.96 -10.13
C TYR A 108 16.11 12.53 -9.62
N ASP A 109 16.12 12.36 -8.31
CA ASP A 109 16.15 11.05 -7.68
C ASP A 109 14.88 10.27 -8.02
N GLN A 110 15.08 9.00 -8.39
CA GLN A 110 13.96 8.11 -8.68
C GLN A 110 13.33 7.64 -7.38
N VAL A 111 12.00 7.53 -7.38
CA VAL A 111 11.20 6.98 -6.30
C VAL A 111 10.35 5.82 -6.82
N LEU A 112 9.79 5.02 -5.93
CA LEU A 112 8.87 3.97 -6.35
C LEU A 112 7.65 4.60 -7.02
N PRO A 113 7.28 4.22 -8.26
CA PRO A 113 6.06 4.72 -8.89
C PRO A 113 4.81 4.37 -8.06
N PHE A 114 3.86 5.29 -7.95
CA PHE A 114 2.66 5.09 -7.13
C PHE A 114 1.79 3.91 -7.60
N GLN A 115 1.86 3.53 -8.87
CA GLN A 115 1.21 2.33 -9.41
C GLN A 115 1.76 1.05 -8.78
N GLU A 116 3.03 1.09 -8.33
CA GLU A 116 3.73 -0.03 -7.72
C GLU A 116 3.65 -0.01 -6.19
N TYR A 117 2.98 0.97 -5.60
CA TYR A 117 2.81 1.09 -4.15
C TYR A 117 2.08 -0.10 -3.55
N PHE A 118 2.49 -0.46 -2.34
CA PHE A 118 1.83 -1.51 -1.58
C PHE A 118 0.47 -1.05 -1.08
N ARG A 119 -0.45 -2.00 -1.09
CA ARG A 119 -1.81 -1.83 -0.57
C ARG A 119 -2.15 -3.03 0.29
N ILE A 120 -3.14 -2.90 1.16
CA ILE A 120 -3.66 -3.98 1.99
C ILE A 120 -5.00 -4.43 1.43
N THR A 121 -5.14 -5.74 1.33
CA THR A 121 -6.39 -6.39 0.90
C THR A 121 -7.25 -6.74 2.11
N GLU A 122 -8.54 -6.97 1.88
CA GLU A 122 -9.49 -7.44 2.91
C GLU A 122 -9.08 -8.80 3.51
N MET A 123 -8.34 -9.61 2.77
CA MET A 123 -7.80 -10.88 3.26
C MET A 123 -6.57 -10.69 4.16
N GLU A 124 -5.84 -9.61 3.98
CA GLU A 124 -4.65 -9.30 4.78
C GLU A 124 -5.01 -8.60 6.10
N LEU A 125 -6.12 -7.87 6.14
CA LEU A 125 -6.65 -7.25 7.35
C LEU A 125 -8.18 -7.39 7.35
N ARG A 126 -8.66 -8.46 7.92
CA ARG A 126 -10.09 -8.78 7.99
C ARG A 126 -10.83 -7.75 8.87
N GLY A 127 -12.06 -7.41 8.53
CA GLY A 127 -12.87 -6.43 9.27
C GLY A 127 -12.62 -4.97 8.93
N PHE A 128 -11.74 -4.68 7.99
CA PHE A 128 -11.55 -3.35 7.41
C PHE A 128 -11.92 -3.38 5.92
N ASP A 129 -12.57 -2.33 5.47
CA ASP A 129 -12.83 -2.16 4.04
C ASP A 129 -11.53 -1.95 3.27
N ARG A 130 -11.53 -2.39 2.02
CA ARG A 130 -10.38 -2.28 1.12
C ARG A 130 -9.83 -0.86 1.09
N ASN A 131 -8.52 -0.75 1.21
CA ASN A 131 -7.79 0.52 1.14
C ASN A 131 -8.09 1.54 2.24
N THR A 132 -8.81 1.19 3.32
CA THR A 132 -9.20 2.18 4.36
C THR A 132 -8.04 2.71 5.18
N ILE A 133 -6.96 1.96 5.30
CA ILE A 133 -5.82 2.28 6.16
C ILE A 133 -4.58 2.80 5.40
N LEU A 134 -4.72 3.07 4.11
CA LEU A 134 -3.61 3.48 3.26
C LEU A 134 -3.25 4.97 3.41
N PRO A 135 -1.98 5.33 3.20
CA PRO A 135 -1.57 6.70 2.94
C PRO A 135 -2.40 7.35 1.84
N ARG A 136 -2.70 8.63 2.02
CA ARG A 136 -3.45 9.42 1.04
C ARG A 136 -2.50 10.32 0.27
N ALA A 137 -2.80 10.55 -1.00
CA ALA A 137 -2.22 11.64 -1.74
C ALA A 137 -2.68 12.96 -1.12
N ILE A 138 -1.80 13.93 -1.02
CA ILE A 138 -2.10 15.26 -0.55
C ILE A 138 -1.99 16.18 -1.75
N ALA A 139 -3.10 16.71 -2.22
CA ALA A 139 -3.11 17.69 -3.30
C ALA A 139 -3.10 19.12 -2.76
N ARG A 140 -2.32 19.99 -3.37
CA ARG A 140 -2.41 21.42 -3.15
C ARG A 140 -3.47 21.95 -4.09
N ILE A 141 -4.54 22.49 -3.53
CA ILE A 141 -5.59 23.14 -4.29
C ILE A 141 -5.41 24.65 -4.10
N PRO A 142 -5.11 25.41 -5.16
CA PRO A 142 -5.07 26.85 -5.07
C PRO A 142 -6.44 27.33 -4.61
N GLN A 143 -6.49 28.06 -3.49
CA GLN A 143 -7.69 28.68 -3.06
C GLN A 143 -7.93 29.92 -3.96
N SER A 144 -8.97 29.87 -4.77
CA SER A 144 -9.42 31.08 -5.48
C SER A 144 -10.00 32.05 -4.44
N ILE A 145 -9.26 33.11 -4.13
CA ILE A 145 -9.84 34.23 -3.44
C ILE A 145 -10.85 34.84 -4.42
N PRO A 146 -12.12 35.05 -4.01
CA PRO A 146 -13.03 35.82 -4.83
C PRO A 146 -12.35 37.15 -5.19
N GLY A 147 -12.22 37.42 -6.48
CA GLY A 147 -11.45 38.55 -6.96
C GLY A 147 -11.91 39.82 -6.30
N THR A 148 -10.98 40.59 -5.76
CA THR A 148 -11.27 41.93 -5.24
C THR A 148 -11.73 42.80 -6.42
N PRO A 149 -12.92 43.44 -6.37
CA PRO A 149 -13.36 44.29 -7.44
C PRO A 149 -12.33 45.41 -7.64
N LEU A 150 -11.83 45.54 -8.83
CA LEU A 150 -11.01 46.71 -9.22
C LEU A 150 -11.89 47.94 -9.48
N PRO A 151 -11.34 49.15 -9.35
CA PRO A 151 -12.09 50.38 -9.61
C PRO A 151 -12.66 50.47 -11.03
N ASP A 152 -12.18 49.69 -11.97
CA ASP A 152 -12.66 49.61 -13.36
C ASP A 152 -13.81 48.59 -13.56
N GLY A 153 -14.29 47.96 -12.48
CA GLY A 153 -15.37 46.98 -12.51
C GLY A 153 -14.96 45.58 -12.94
N SER A 154 -13.69 45.37 -13.23
CA SER A 154 -13.15 44.02 -13.43
C SER A 154 -12.85 43.35 -12.09
N THR A 155 -12.90 42.03 -12.04
CA THR A 155 -12.38 41.26 -10.90
C THR A 155 -10.96 40.84 -11.21
N THR A 156 -10.04 40.97 -10.25
CA THR A 156 -8.73 40.37 -10.37
C THR A 156 -8.95 38.90 -10.66
N GLY A 157 -8.59 38.47 -11.87
CA GLY A 157 -8.59 37.08 -12.23
C GLY A 157 -7.74 36.29 -11.23
N ASN A 158 -8.02 35.00 -11.07
CA ASN A 158 -7.25 34.10 -10.24
C ASN A 158 -5.76 34.44 -10.29
N ILE A 159 -5.24 34.98 -9.19
CA ILE A 159 -3.79 35.10 -9.02
C ILE A 159 -3.30 33.67 -8.77
N GLY A 160 -3.14 32.93 -9.86
CA GLY A 160 -2.47 31.65 -9.85
C GLY A 160 -1.01 31.89 -9.52
N GLY A 161 -0.59 31.50 -8.35
CA GLY A 161 0.82 31.44 -8.01
C GLY A 161 1.22 32.30 -6.83
N SER A 162 0.95 31.83 -5.66
CA SER A 162 1.90 31.85 -4.53
C SER A 162 1.41 30.87 -3.47
N SER A 163 2.33 30.15 -2.91
CA SER A 163 2.14 29.11 -1.92
C SER A 163 1.44 29.54 -0.61
N GLU A 164 1.02 30.78 -0.50
CA GLU A 164 0.45 31.35 0.71
C GLU A 164 -1.07 31.07 0.86
N PHE A 165 -1.71 30.60 -0.22
CA PHE A 165 -3.16 30.35 -0.25
C PHE A 165 -3.55 28.93 -0.70
N ASP A 166 -2.57 28.04 -0.80
CA ASP A 166 -2.84 26.65 -1.18
C ASP A 166 -3.41 25.88 0.03
N VAL A 167 -4.59 25.31 -0.12
CA VAL A 167 -5.17 24.39 0.86
C VAL A 167 -4.73 22.96 0.53
N LEU A 168 -4.17 22.26 1.52
CA LEU A 168 -3.87 20.86 1.37
C LEU A 168 -5.13 20.02 1.59
N VAL A 169 -5.51 19.30 0.59
CA VAL A 169 -6.67 18.41 0.65
C VAL A 169 -6.20 16.97 0.51
N PRO A 170 -6.47 16.10 1.52
CA PRO A 170 -6.24 14.67 1.36
C PRO A 170 -7.10 14.14 0.21
N GLN A 171 -6.44 13.64 -0.81
CA GLN A 171 -7.04 13.03 -2.00
C GLN A 171 -7.25 11.52 -1.81
N GLY A 172 -7.37 10.79 -2.90
CA GLY A 172 -7.52 9.35 -2.91
C GLY A 172 -6.39 8.61 -2.15
N ARG A 173 -6.67 7.40 -1.77
CA ARG A 173 -5.73 6.53 -1.07
C ARG A 173 -4.83 5.86 -2.08
N ILE A 174 -3.54 6.13 -2.03
CA ILE A 174 -2.57 5.68 -3.03
C ILE A 174 -1.78 4.43 -2.60
N GLY A 175 -1.60 4.22 -1.31
CA GLY A 175 -0.71 3.20 -0.76
C GLY A 175 0.61 3.78 -0.26
N GLY A 176 1.60 2.93 -0.06
CA GLY A 176 2.92 3.32 0.41
C GLY A 176 4.02 2.44 -0.17
N ASN A 177 5.25 2.83 0.00
CA ASN A 177 6.41 2.07 -0.47
C ASN A 177 6.85 0.97 0.51
N ALA A 178 6.21 0.88 1.67
CA ALA A 178 6.45 -0.15 2.66
C ALA A 178 5.14 -0.71 3.24
N LYS A 179 5.14 -2.01 3.55
CA LYS A 179 3.98 -2.74 4.09
C LYS A 179 4.43 -3.76 5.13
N ALA A 180 3.68 -3.88 6.22
CA ALA A 180 3.78 -4.99 7.16
C ALA A 180 2.40 -5.49 7.55
N VAL A 181 2.23 -6.80 7.46
CA VAL A 181 1.02 -7.53 7.89
C VAL A 181 1.45 -8.65 8.80
N ALA A 182 0.77 -8.82 9.90
CA ALA A 182 0.91 -9.96 10.80
C ALA A 182 -0.48 -10.50 11.14
N GLY A 183 -0.60 -11.80 11.27
CA GLY A 183 -1.85 -12.44 11.67
C GLY A 183 -1.57 -13.70 12.48
N MET A 184 -2.43 -13.94 13.46
CA MET A 184 -2.47 -15.15 14.25
C MET A 184 -3.87 -15.75 14.15
N GLU A 185 -3.96 -17.05 14.09
CA GLU A 185 -5.24 -17.74 13.93
C GLU A 185 -5.23 -19.04 14.73
N LEU A 186 -6.22 -19.20 15.58
CA LEU A 186 -6.50 -20.45 16.27
C LEU A 186 -7.63 -21.16 15.54
N ILE A 187 -7.30 -22.20 14.81
CA ILE A 187 -8.21 -23.07 14.10
C ILE A 187 -8.78 -24.06 15.10
N VAL A 188 -10.09 -24.17 15.13
CA VAL A 188 -10.82 -25.01 16.08
C VAL A 188 -11.72 -25.99 15.34
N PRO A 189 -12.10 -27.11 15.98
CA PRO A 189 -13.13 -28.00 15.45
C PRO A 189 -14.41 -27.22 15.18
N THR A 190 -14.97 -27.35 13.97
CA THR A 190 -16.22 -26.65 13.62
C THR A 190 -17.37 -27.28 14.42
N PRO A 191 -18.10 -26.47 15.21
CA PRO A 191 -19.26 -26.99 15.98
C PRO A 191 -20.33 -27.56 15.06
N PHE A 192 -21.02 -28.57 15.50
CA PHE A 192 -22.18 -29.17 14.83
C PHE A 192 -21.91 -29.87 13.49
N LEU A 193 -20.65 -30.11 13.14
CA LEU A 193 -20.26 -30.85 11.93
C LEU A 193 -19.67 -32.19 12.30
N ASP A 194 -20.15 -33.26 11.64
CA ASP A 194 -19.58 -34.59 11.72
C ASP A 194 -18.19 -34.65 11.10
N GLU A 195 -17.40 -35.64 11.52
CA GLU A 195 -15.99 -35.77 11.09
C GLU A 195 -15.81 -35.86 9.56
N GLU A 196 -16.77 -36.43 8.85
CA GLU A 196 -16.78 -36.58 7.40
C GLU A 196 -16.89 -35.21 6.69
N ASN A 197 -17.55 -34.24 7.28
CA ASN A 197 -17.79 -32.90 6.71
C ASN A 197 -16.75 -31.85 7.15
N THR A 198 -15.87 -32.17 8.10
CA THR A 198 -14.82 -31.25 8.58
C THR A 198 -13.72 -30.97 7.55
N SER A 199 -13.65 -31.79 6.48
CA SER A 199 -12.68 -31.58 5.39
C SER A 199 -13.01 -30.39 4.50
N SER A 200 -14.26 -29.92 4.50
CA SER A 200 -14.74 -28.83 3.65
C SER A 200 -14.99 -27.52 4.39
N VAL A 201 -15.01 -27.54 5.74
CA VAL A 201 -15.29 -26.35 6.55
C VAL A 201 -14.20 -26.16 7.61
N ARG A 202 -13.76 -24.92 7.79
CA ARG A 202 -12.79 -24.52 8.81
C ARG A 202 -13.30 -23.33 9.59
N THR A 203 -13.33 -23.46 10.91
CA THR A 203 -13.64 -22.37 11.83
C THR A 203 -12.39 -21.93 12.57
N SER A 204 -12.21 -20.64 12.77
CA SER A 204 -11.08 -20.10 13.49
C SER A 204 -11.36 -18.78 14.18
N PHE A 205 -10.60 -18.51 15.24
CA PHE A 205 -10.46 -17.20 15.86
C PHE A 205 -9.21 -16.54 15.31
N PHE A 206 -9.28 -15.28 14.95
CA PHE A 206 -8.15 -14.57 14.39
C PHE A 206 -7.86 -13.24 15.08
N VAL A 207 -6.59 -12.84 15.00
CA VAL A 207 -6.11 -11.48 15.26
C VAL A 207 -5.22 -11.10 14.10
N ASP A 208 -5.55 -10.01 13.42
CA ASP A 208 -4.79 -9.45 12.31
C ASP A 208 -4.31 -8.06 12.66
N ALA A 209 -3.09 -7.74 12.24
CA ALA A 209 -2.50 -6.42 12.36
C ALA A 209 -1.84 -6.04 11.04
N ALA A 210 -2.02 -4.81 10.60
CA ALA A 210 -1.42 -4.34 9.36
C ALA A 210 -1.13 -2.84 9.39
N ASN A 211 -0.08 -2.47 8.67
CA ASN A 211 0.28 -1.09 8.38
C ASN A 211 0.84 -0.98 6.96
N VAL A 212 0.57 0.15 6.32
CA VAL A 212 1.23 0.60 5.09
C VAL A 212 1.69 2.02 5.33
N TRP A 213 2.94 2.29 5.02
CA TRP A 213 3.54 3.60 5.20
C TRP A 213 4.42 3.96 4.01
N ASP A 214 4.76 5.24 3.92
CA ASP A 214 5.64 5.78 2.90
C ASP A 214 6.90 6.33 3.56
N THR A 215 8.03 5.68 3.38
CA THR A 215 9.32 6.07 3.98
C THR A 215 9.86 7.38 3.42
N GLU A 216 9.36 7.83 2.28
CA GLU A 216 9.72 9.10 1.64
C GLU A 216 8.81 10.26 2.07
N PHE A 217 7.72 9.96 2.80
CA PHE A 217 6.83 10.98 3.31
C PHE A 217 7.53 11.82 4.38
N ASN A 218 7.47 13.14 4.21
CA ASN A 218 8.06 14.08 5.16
C ASN A 218 7.09 15.21 5.47
N VAL A 219 6.56 15.24 6.69
CA VAL A 219 5.64 16.28 7.18
C VAL A 219 6.29 17.66 7.18
N ASP A 220 7.61 17.72 7.34
CA ASP A 220 8.34 19.00 7.37
C ASP A 220 8.34 19.74 6.02
N ARG A 221 8.04 19.05 4.93
CA ARG A 221 7.84 19.70 3.62
C ARG A 221 6.62 20.62 3.58
N TYR A 222 5.75 20.52 4.57
CA TYR A 222 4.52 21.31 4.72
C TYR A 222 4.65 22.37 5.81
N GLN A 223 5.87 22.82 6.12
CA GLN A 223 6.13 23.83 7.19
C GLN A 223 5.47 25.20 6.92
N ASN A 224 5.19 25.52 5.67
CA ASN A 224 4.55 26.78 5.28
C ASN A 224 3.03 26.81 5.50
N LEU A 225 2.45 25.72 5.98
CA LEU A 225 1.05 25.66 6.36
C LEU A 225 0.83 26.25 7.75
N ALA A 226 -0.35 26.80 7.97
CA ALA A 226 -0.80 27.15 9.30
C ALA A 226 -0.72 25.93 10.25
N ALA A 227 -0.34 26.16 11.49
CA ALA A 227 -0.08 25.09 12.45
C ALA A 227 -1.31 24.18 12.68
N ASP A 228 -2.51 24.72 12.57
CA ASP A 228 -3.78 24.00 12.69
C ASP A 228 -4.08 23.10 11.47
N GLU A 229 -3.64 23.48 10.29
CA GLU A 229 -3.77 22.64 9.08
C GLU A 229 -2.71 21.53 9.07
N ARG A 230 -1.48 21.85 9.47
CA ARG A 230 -0.42 20.86 9.61
C ARG A 230 -0.76 19.79 10.65
N ALA A 231 -1.43 20.16 11.73
CA ALA A 231 -1.90 19.22 12.75
C ALA A 231 -2.98 18.24 12.26
N LYS A 232 -3.64 18.55 11.13
CA LYS A 232 -4.62 17.67 10.49
C LYS A 232 -3.99 16.66 9.53
N LEU A 233 -2.72 16.84 9.17
CA LEU A 233 -2.00 15.88 8.33
C LEU A 233 -1.59 14.68 9.18
N ASP A 234 -1.99 13.50 8.72
CA ASP A 234 -1.48 12.26 9.27
C ASP A 234 0.00 12.08 8.91
N ASP A 235 0.81 11.62 9.84
CA ASP A 235 2.17 11.17 9.54
C ASP A 235 2.10 9.79 8.88
N TYR A 236 2.25 9.77 7.56
CA TYR A 236 2.26 8.54 6.78
C TYR A 236 3.62 7.85 6.73
N SER A 237 4.65 8.41 7.35
CA SER A 237 5.97 7.78 7.47
C SER A 237 6.09 6.85 8.67
N ASP A 238 5.15 6.88 9.61
CA ASP A 238 5.22 6.11 10.86
C ASP A 238 5.03 4.60 10.63
N PRO A 239 6.08 3.77 10.78
CA PRO A 239 5.99 2.32 10.60
C PRO A 239 5.22 1.63 11.74
N MET A 240 4.99 2.29 12.87
CA MET A 240 4.36 1.69 14.06
C MET A 240 2.86 1.90 14.12
N ARG A 241 2.27 2.56 13.15
CA ARG A 241 0.83 2.89 13.10
C ARG A 241 -0.03 1.69 12.66
N PHE A 242 0.10 0.57 13.34
CA PHE A 242 -0.68 -0.62 13.04
C PHE A 242 -2.18 -0.44 13.32
N ARG A 243 -2.99 -0.99 12.44
CA ARG A 243 -4.41 -1.25 12.69
C ARG A 243 -4.58 -2.72 13.03
N VAL A 244 -5.41 -3.00 14.02
CA VAL A 244 -5.63 -4.35 14.55
C VAL A 244 -7.10 -4.71 14.45
N SER A 245 -7.37 -5.94 14.07
CA SER A 245 -8.71 -6.54 14.08
C SER A 245 -8.67 -7.90 14.71
N THR A 246 -9.82 -8.31 15.26
CA THR A 246 -10.03 -9.65 15.80
C THR A 246 -11.43 -10.13 15.47
N GLY A 247 -11.60 -11.43 15.33
CA GLY A 247 -12.90 -11.98 14.99
C GLY A 247 -12.91 -13.49 14.81
N LEU A 248 -14.05 -13.96 14.32
CA LEU A 248 -14.31 -15.33 13.92
C LEU A 248 -14.25 -15.42 12.40
N SER A 249 -13.67 -16.50 11.89
CA SER A 249 -13.64 -16.82 10.46
C SER A 249 -14.24 -18.20 10.24
N LEU A 250 -15.11 -18.29 9.25
CA LEU A 250 -15.64 -19.54 8.71
C LEU A 250 -15.25 -19.62 7.24
N GLN A 251 -14.48 -20.64 6.90
CA GLN A 251 -14.09 -20.93 5.52
C GLN A 251 -14.80 -22.20 5.07
N TRP A 252 -15.51 -22.12 3.97
CA TRP A 252 -16.21 -23.25 3.38
C TRP A 252 -15.81 -23.44 1.93
N ILE A 253 -15.46 -24.68 1.57
CA ILE A 253 -15.18 -25.09 0.20
C ILE A 253 -16.43 -25.78 -0.32
N SER A 254 -17.17 -25.07 -1.19
CA SER A 254 -18.33 -25.65 -1.85
C SER A 254 -17.88 -26.70 -2.86
N PRO A 255 -18.43 -27.92 -2.84
CA PRO A 255 -18.30 -28.81 -3.95
C PRO A 255 -19.03 -28.24 -5.15
N MET A 256 -18.32 -27.88 -6.19
CA MET A 256 -18.89 -27.57 -7.50
C MET A 256 -18.83 -28.79 -8.39
#